data_a5143937aefa9168f3699840fc62035c
#
_entry.id   a5143937aefa9168f3699840fc62035c
#
_cell.length_a   1.000
_cell.length_b   1.000
_cell.length_c   1.000
_cell.angle_alpha   90.00
_cell.angle_beta   90.00
_cell.angle_gamma   90.00
#
_symmetry.space_group_name_H-M   'P 1'
#
loop_
_entity.id
_entity.type
_entity.pdbx_description
1 polymer ?
#
loop_
_entity_poly.entity_id
_entity_poly.type
_entity_poly.pdbx_seq_one_letter_code
_entity_poly.pdbx_strand_id
1 'polypeptide(L)'
;MKPATGTTLIHNGQLFDGNGTPPVPAAALVLKDGRIQYAGPAAGAPPVPESAERIDARGGTVLPGLIEAHFHATYFNVAQLEDLDIKYPVEYVSLLASVNARLALECGYTSARSGGCLFNCDVWLKRAIEDRKSTRL
;
A
#
# COMPACT_ATOMS: atom_id res chain seq x y z
N MET A 1 5.54 13.66 3.09
CA MET A 1 5.61 13.69 1.60
C MET A 1 4.59 14.70 1.12
N LYS A 2 4.93 15.60 0.20
CA LYS A 2 3.91 16.39 -0.49
C LYS A 2 2.99 15.41 -1.21
N PRO A 3 1.66 15.66 -1.30
CA PRO A 3 0.83 14.88 -2.18
C PRO A 3 1.47 14.87 -3.58
N ALA A 4 1.44 13.73 -4.25
CA ALA A 4 1.92 13.65 -5.62
C ALA A 4 1.16 14.68 -6.44
N THR A 5 1.85 15.72 -6.88
CA THR A 5 1.29 16.73 -7.77
C THR A 5 1.71 16.36 -9.18
N GLY A 6 0.77 16.33 -10.09
CA GLY A 6 1.06 15.99 -11.49
C GLY A 6 0.19 14.83 -11.99
N THR A 7 0.45 14.47 -13.24
CA THR A 7 -0.27 13.39 -13.91
C THR A 7 0.67 12.20 -14.11
N THR A 8 0.21 11.00 -13.79
CA THR A 8 0.89 9.72 -14.07
C THR A 8 -0.02 8.87 -14.95
N LEU A 9 0.53 8.32 -16.03
CA LEU A 9 -0.12 7.33 -16.88
C LEU A 9 0.54 5.96 -16.65
N ILE A 10 -0.23 4.97 -16.22
CA ILE A 10 0.18 3.56 -16.21
C ILE A 10 -0.43 2.91 -17.44
N HIS A 11 0.37 2.21 -18.24
CA HIS A 11 -0.05 1.63 -19.51
C HIS A 11 0.60 0.27 -19.77
N ASN A 12 0.21 -0.39 -20.85
CA ASN A 12 0.78 -1.68 -21.30
C ASN A 12 0.64 -2.79 -20.25
N GLY A 13 -0.56 -2.91 -19.66
CA GLY A 13 -0.89 -3.96 -18.70
C GLY A 13 -2.36 -4.35 -18.77
N GLN A 14 -2.76 -5.26 -17.93
CA GLN A 14 -4.18 -5.53 -17.68
C GLN A 14 -4.61 -4.94 -16.35
N LEU A 15 -5.85 -4.57 -16.23
CA LEU A 15 -6.44 -4.04 -15.01
C LEU A 15 -7.35 -5.08 -14.36
N PHE A 16 -7.09 -5.39 -13.10
CA PHE A 16 -8.00 -6.10 -12.22
C PHE A 16 -8.52 -5.09 -11.18
N ASP A 17 -9.81 -4.77 -11.22
CA ASP A 17 -10.41 -3.72 -10.38
C ASP A 17 -10.96 -4.22 -9.04
N GLY A 18 -10.98 -5.53 -8.84
CA GLY A 18 -11.48 -6.16 -7.61
C GLY A 18 -13.01 -6.25 -7.50
N ASN A 19 -13.76 -5.87 -8.53
CA ASN A 19 -15.24 -5.87 -8.52
C ASN A 19 -15.87 -7.20 -8.95
N GLY A 20 -15.07 -8.25 -9.13
CA GLY A 20 -15.54 -9.56 -9.56
C GLY A 20 -15.78 -9.68 -11.07
N THR A 21 -15.41 -8.67 -11.85
CA THR A 21 -15.40 -8.72 -13.31
C THR A 21 -14.09 -9.28 -13.85
N PRO A 22 -14.08 -9.87 -15.06
CA PRO A 22 -12.83 -10.29 -15.69
C PRO A 22 -11.86 -9.12 -15.84
N PRO A 23 -10.53 -9.37 -15.76
CA PRO A 23 -9.54 -8.32 -15.98
C PRO A 23 -9.69 -7.64 -17.34
N VAL A 24 -9.54 -6.34 -17.37
CA VAL A 24 -9.56 -5.53 -18.61
C VAL A 24 -8.20 -5.63 -19.28
N PRO A 25 -8.08 -6.24 -20.46
CA PRO A 25 -6.81 -6.30 -21.21
C PRO A 25 -6.46 -4.94 -21.80
N ALA A 26 -5.18 -4.74 -22.12
CA ALA A 26 -4.68 -3.50 -22.72
C ALA A 26 -5.23 -2.25 -22.00
N ALA A 27 -5.10 -2.24 -20.68
CA ALA A 27 -5.65 -1.20 -19.83
C ALA A 27 -4.70 0.01 -19.71
N ALA A 28 -5.30 1.14 -19.33
CA ALA A 28 -4.59 2.32 -18.88
C ALA A 28 -5.21 2.88 -17.60
N LEU A 29 -4.37 3.43 -16.75
CA LEU A 29 -4.78 4.22 -15.61
C LEU A 29 -4.19 5.62 -15.72
N VAL A 30 -5.01 6.62 -15.49
CA VAL A 30 -4.57 8.01 -15.38
C VAL A 30 -4.79 8.47 -13.95
N LEU A 31 -3.68 8.84 -13.30
CA LEU A 31 -3.71 9.42 -11.97
C LEU A 31 -3.40 10.91 -12.08
N LYS A 32 -4.12 11.71 -11.33
CA LYS A 32 -3.86 13.16 -11.21
C LYS A 32 -3.95 13.56 -9.75
N ASP A 33 -2.92 14.22 -9.26
CA ASP A 33 -2.84 14.75 -7.90
C ASP A 33 -3.17 13.69 -6.83
N GLY A 34 -2.66 12.46 -7.04
CA GLY A 34 -2.86 11.33 -6.13
C GLY A 34 -4.25 10.68 -6.20
N ARG A 35 -5.04 10.97 -7.24
CA ARG A 35 -6.36 10.40 -7.46
C ARG A 35 -6.45 9.71 -8.81
N ILE A 36 -7.16 8.58 -8.86
CA ILE A 36 -7.47 7.89 -10.11
C ILE A 36 -8.54 8.71 -10.84
N GLN A 37 -8.18 9.21 -12.04
CA GLN A 37 -9.09 9.93 -12.93
C GLN A 37 -9.72 8.98 -13.96
N TYR A 38 -8.96 7.96 -14.35
CA TYR A 38 -9.40 6.95 -15.30
C TYR A 38 -8.77 5.60 -14.97
N ALA A 39 -9.53 4.54 -15.11
CA ALA A 39 -9.06 3.15 -15.07
C ALA A 39 -9.93 2.32 -16.00
N GLY A 40 -9.36 1.76 -17.06
CA GLY A 40 -10.11 1.00 -18.07
C GLY A 40 -9.32 0.73 -19.33
N PRO A 41 -10.00 0.36 -20.43
CA PRO A 41 -9.34 0.09 -21.71
C PRO A 41 -8.52 1.28 -22.20
N ALA A 42 -7.31 1.05 -22.68
CA ALA A 42 -6.40 2.12 -23.13
C ALA A 42 -7.01 3.00 -24.24
N ALA A 43 -7.84 2.41 -25.09
CA ALA A 43 -8.52 3.14 -26.17
C ALA A 43 -9.49 4.23 -25.67
N GLY A 44 -9.99 4.14 -24.43
CA GLY A 44 -10.86 5.11 -23.79
C GLY A 44 -10.14 6.11 -22.88
N ALA A 45 -8.83 5.99 -22.74
CA ALA A 45 -8.08 6.84 -21.82
C ALA A 45 -8.07 8.30 -22.31
N PRO A 46 -8.28 9.27 -21.41
CA PRO A 46 -8.15 10.68 -21.78
C PRO A 46 -6.71 11.02 -22.14
N PRO A 47 -6.48 12.02 -22.98
CA PRO A 47 -5.13 12.50 -23.30
C PRO A 47 -4.45 13.00 -22.02
N VAL A 48 -3.16 12.69 -21.89
CA VAL A 48 -2.33 13.16 -20.79
C VAL A 48 -1.29 14.16 -21.29
N PRO A 49 -0.87 15.13 -20.47
CA PRO A 49 0.19 16.08 -20.83
C PRO A 49 1.50 15.37 -21.23
N GLU A 50 2.32 15.99 -22.05
CA GLU A 50 3.67 15.48 -22.37
C GLU A 50 4.54 15.34 -21.11
N SER A 51 4.34 16.22 -20.12
CA SER A 51 5.02 16.18 -18.83
C SER A 51 4.52 15.09 -17.88
N ALA A 52 3.53 14.29 -18.28
CA ALA A 52 3.04 13.19 -17.44
C ALA A 52 4.12 12.11 -17.28
N GLU A 53 4.28 11.66 -16.04
CA GLU A 53 5.05 10.46 -15.76
C GLU A 53 4.40 9.26 -16.45
N ARG A 54 5.20 8.40 -17.07
CA ARG A 54 4.72 7.21 -17.76
C ARG A 54 5.33 5.96 -17.15
N ILE A 55 4.46 5.06 -16.68
CA ILE A 55 4.85 3.77 -16.11
C ILE A 55 4.39 2.67 -17.04
N ASP A 56 5.34 1.97 -17.64
CA ASP A 56 5.07 0.79 -18.44
C ASP A 56 4.89 -0.43 -17.53
N ALA A 57 3.69 -1.00 -17.50
CA ALA A 57 3.38 -2.19 -16.73
C ALA A 57 3.96 -3.49 -17.33
N ARG A 58 4.58 -3.42 -18.52
CA ARG A 58 5.26 -4.54 -19.20
C ARG A 58 4.42 -5.81 -19.32
N GLY A 59 3.14 -5.67 -19.59
CA GLY A 59 2.20 -6.79 -19.67
C GLY A 59 1.75 -7.32 -18.29
N GLY A 60 2.20 -6.70 -17.20
CA GLY A 60 1.78 -7.07 -15.85
C GLY A 60 0.33 -6.71 -15.53
N THR A 61 -0.11 -7.08 -14.34
CA THR A 61 -1.45 -6.78 -13.83
C THR A 61 -1.40 -5.61 -12.86
N VAL A 62 -2.20 -4.60 -13.13
CA VAL A 62 -2.45 -3.50 -12.19
C VAL A 62 -3.66 -3.86 -11.35
N LEU A 63 -3.51 -3.82 -10.04
CA LEU A 63 -4.56 -4.14 -9.07
C LEU A 63 -4.67 -3.07 -7.99
N PRO A 64 -5.81 -2.99 -7.30
CA PRO A 64 -5.91 -2.22 -6.06
C PRO A 64 -4.87 -2.68 -5.05
N GLY A 65 -4.44 -1.77 -4.18
CA GLY A 65 -3.56 -2.15 -3.07
C GLY A 65 -4.18 -3.28 -2.25
N LEU A 66 -3.36 -4.27 -1.89
CA LEU A 66 -3.79 -5.43 -1.14
C LEU A 66 -4.21 -5.05 0.28
N ILE A 67 -5.08 -5.85 0.86
CA ILE A 67 -5.53 -5.70 2.24
C ILE A 67 -5.06 -6.93 3.02
N GLU A 68 -4.22 -6.71 4.04
CA GLU A 68 -3.88 -7.77 4.98
C GLU A 68 -5.00 -7.88 6.03
N ALA A 69 -5.76 -8.96 5.96
CA ALA A 69 -6.95 -9.13 6.79
C ALA A 69 -6.66 -9.58 8.24
N HIS A 70 -5.44 -10.02 8.52
CA HIS A 70 -5.01 -10.47 9.86
C HIS A 70 -3.55 -10.10 10.11
N PHE A 71 -3.31 -8.85 10.47
CA PHE A 71 -1.98 -8.27 10.64
C PHE A 71 -1.61 -8.07 12.11
N HIS A 72 -0.40 -8.45 12.45
CA HIS A 72 0.21 -8.18 13.75
C HIS A 72 1.47 -7.33 13.55
N ALA A 73 1.34 -6.03 13.71
CA ALA A 73 2.44 -5.09 13.42
C ALA A 73 3.70 -5.33 14.27
N THR A 74 3.53 -5.91 15.47
CA THR A 74 4.65 -6.18 16.40
C THR A 74 5.27 -7.56 16.25
N TYR A 75 4.67 -8.45 15.45
CA TYR A 75 5.16 -9.83 15.31
C TYR A 75 6.09 -9.91 14.11
N PHE A 76 7.36 -10.08 14.38
CA PHE A 76 8.37 -10.26 13.36
C PHE A 76 9.25 -11.45 13.71
N ASN A 77 9.29 -12.42 12.82
CA ASN A 77 10.13 -13.60 12.95
C ASN A 77 9.94 -14.32 14.31
N VAL A 78 8.68 -14.46 14.72
CA VAL A 78 8.29 -15.07 16.00
C VAL A 78 8.49 -16.58 15.91
N ALA A 79 9.38 -17.13 16.72
CA ALA A 79 9.66 -18.56 16.76
C ALA A 79 8.86 -19.27 17.85
N GLN A 80 8.50 -18.59 18.93
CA GLN A 80 7.78 -19.14 20.06
C GLN A 80 6.93 -18.07 20.74
N LEU A 81 5.90 -18.47 21.50
CA LEU A 81 4.94 -17.54 22.11
C LEU A 81 5.59 -16.55 23.08
N GLU A 82 6.64 -16.96 23.77
CA GLU A 82 7.40 -16.12 24.69
C GLU A 82 8.06 -14.92 23.99
N ASP A 83 8.31 -15.03 22.69
CA ASP A 83 8.84 -13.92 21.90
C ASP A 83 7.81 -12.79 21.70
N LEU A 84 6.53 -13.05 21.96
CA LEU A 84 5.45 -12.09 21.76
C LEU A 84 5.28 -11.10 22.92
N ASP A 85 5.48 -11.55 24.17
CA ASP A 85 4.93 -10.82 25.32
C ASP A 85 5.95 -10.19 26.28
N ILE A 86 7.19 -10.70 26.36
CA ILE A 86 8.07 -10.35 27.47
C ILE A 86 9.52 -10.05 27.05
N LYS A 87 9.91 -10.45 25.86
CA LYS A 87 11.31 -10.45 25.43
C LYS A 87 11.88 -9.06 25.20
N TYR A 88 11.07 -8.12 24.75
CA TYR A 88 11.53 -6.81 24.35
C TYR A 88 10.74 -5.67 25.00
N PRO A 89 11.40 -4.54 25.33
CA PRO A 89 10.71 -3.38 25.85
C PRO A 89 9.80 -2.73 24.79
N VAL A 90 8.78 -2.00 25.25
CA VAL A 90 7.77 -1.39 24.37
C VAL A 90 8.36 -0.44 23.32
N GLU A 91 9.44 0.23 23.65
CA GLU A 91 10.15 1.14 22.75
C GLU A 91 10.69 0.38 21.53
N TYR A 92 11.30 -0.77 21.75
CA TYR A 92 11.80 -1.63 20.67
C TYR A 92 10.66 -2.19 19.83
N VAL A 93 9.61 -2.70 20.48
CA VAL A 93 8.43 -3.27 19.82
C VAL A 93 7.73 -2.22 18.96
N SER A 94 7.67 -0.97 19.41
CA SER A 94 7.11 0.15 18.64
C SER A 94 7.90 0.46 17.37
N LEU A 95 9.24 0.44 17.46
CA LEU A 95 10.09 0.59 16.28
C LEU A 95 9.91 -0.57 15.30
N LEU A 96 9.83 -1.79 15.82
CA LEU A 96 9.59 -2.98 15.02
C LEU A 96 8.25 -2.92 14.28
N ALA A 97 7.20 -2.43 14.94
CA ALA A 97 5.89 -2.25 14.31
C ALA A 97 5.96 -1.34 13.07
N SER A 98 6.76 -0.27 13.12
CA SER A 98 6.93 0.63 11.97
C SER A 98 7.70 -0.03 10.82
N VAL A 99 8.70 -0.85 11.13
CA VAL A 99 9.45 -1.61 10.12
C VAL A 99 8.55 -2.64 9.43
N ASN A 100 7.75 -3.38 10.21
CA ASN A 100 6.85 -4.39 9.66
C ASN A 100 5.76 -3.79 8.77
N ALA A 101 5.18 -2.66 9.19
CA ALA A 101 4.21 -1.95 8.38
C ALA A 101 4.83 -1.47 7.05
N ARG A 102 6.09 -1.02 7.09
CA ARG A 102 6.81 -0.66 5.87
C ARG A 102 7.01 -1.87 4.95
N LEU A 103 7.45 -3.00 5.46
CA LEU A 103 7.60 -4.22 4.69
C LEU A 103 6.28 -4.65 4.04
N ALA A 104 5.17 -4.58 4.80
CA ALA A 104 3.85 -4.88 4.27
C ALA A 104 3.50 -3.95 3.09
N LEU A 105 3.76 -2.64 3.22
CA LEU A 105 3.53 -1.67 2.15
C LEU A 105 4.41 -1.96 0.92
N GLU A 106 5.68 -2.28 1.11
CA GLU A 106 6.62 -2.65 0.03
C GLU A 106 6.21 -3.95 -0.69
N CYS A 107 5.46 -4.83 -0.01
CA CYS A 107 4.83 -6.01 -0.59
C CYS A 107 3.47 -5.73 -1.27
N GLY A 108 3.03 -4.48 -1.32
CA GLY A 108 1.78 -4.07 -1.97
C GLY A 108 0.54 -4.02 -1.07
N TYR A 109 0.69 -4.26 0.24
CA TYR A 109 -0.41 -4.13 1.19
C TYR A 109 -0.58 -2.67 1.60
N THR A 110 -1.63 -2.02 1.12
CA THR A 110 -1.92 -0.60 1.40
C THR A 110 -2.86 -0.42 2.58
N SER A 111 -3.46 -1.49 3.05
CA SER A 111 -4.36 -1.51 4.20
C SER A 111 -4.15 -2.78 5.01
N ALA A 112 -4.38 -2.69 6.31
CA ALA A 112 -4.30 -3.84 7.20
C ALA A 112 -5.39 -3.79 8.27
N ARG A 113 -5.95 -4.96 8.59
CA ARG A 113 -6.78 -5.15 9.76
C ARG A 113 -5.92 -5.73 10.87
N SER A 114 -5.77 -5.00 11.97
CA SER A 114 -5.04 -5.52 13.11
C SER A 114 -5.76 -6.73 13.72
N GLY A 115 -5.00 -7.81 13.91
CA GLY A 115 -5.41 -8.99 14.68
C GLY A 115 -5.09 -8.88 16.17
N GLY A 116 -4.54 -7.73 16.57
CA GLY A 116 -4.04 -7.45 17.92
C GLY A 116 -2.55 -7.14 17.91
N CYS A 117 -2.10 -6.36 18.86
CA CYS A 117 -0.71 -5.94 18.97
C CYS A 117 -0.34 -5.74 20.43
N LEU A 118 0.91 -6.06 20.77
CA LEU A 118 1.46 -5.76 22.08
C LEU A 118 1.38 -4.25 22.35
N PHE A 119 1.00 -3.89 23.57
CA PHE A 119 0.95 -2.50 24.08
C PHE A 119 0.12 -1.55 23.19
N ASN A 120 -0.85 -2.06 22.43
CA ASN A 120 -1.62 -1.29 21.45
C ASN A 120 -0.72 -0.53 20.43
N CYS A 121 0.43 -1.09 20.08
CA CYS A 121 1.36 -0.45 19.15
C CYS A 121 0.75 -0.18 17.77
N ASP A 122 -0.21 -0.99 17.34
CA ASP A 122 -0.97 -0.79 16.10
C ASP A 122 -1.81 0.50 16.13
N VAL A 123 -2.46 0.79 17.25
CA VAL A 123 -3.24 2.03 17.45
C VAL A 123 -2.33 3.25 17.40
N TRP A 124 -1.19 3.18 18.10
CA TRP A 124 -0.24 4.28 18.12
C TRP A 124 0.51 4.44 16.80
N LEU A 125 0.79 3.35 16.10
CA LEU A 125 1.34 3.39 14.74
C LEU A 125 0.37 4.08 13.78
N LYS A 126 -0.92 3.70 13.79
CA LYS A 126 -1.96 4.38 13.00
C LYS A 126 -1.98 5.87 13.31
N ARG A 127 -1.98 6.25 14.58
CA ARG A 127 -1.96 7.65 15.01
C ARG A 127 -0.72 8.39 14.51
N ALA A 128 0.45 7.77 14.61
CA ALA A 128 1.70 8.36 14.12
C ALA A 128 1.70 8.56 12.59
N ILE A 129 1.07 7.66 11.84
CA ILE A 129 0.88 7.80 10.39
C ILE A 129 -0.07 8.97 10.09
N GLU A 130 -1.20 9.07 10.77
CA GLU A 130 -2.17 10.16 10.63
C GLU A 130 -1.54 11.52 10.95
N ASP A 131 -0.79 11.60 12.05
CA ASP A 131 -0.06 12.79 12.48
C ASP A 131 1.18 13.10 11.65
N ARG A 132 1.52 12.27 10.66
CA ARG A 132 2.72 12.37 9.83
C ARG A 132 4.04 12.45 10.62
N LYS A 133 4.06 11.87 11.80
CA LYS A 133 5.24 11.78 12.68
C LYS A 133 6.02 10.48 12.47
N SER A 134 5.36 9.44 12.00
CA SER A 134 6.02 8.27 11.46
C SER A 134 6.53 8.57 10.06
N THR A 135 7.71 8.06 9.72
CA THR A 135 8.14 8.00 8.33
C THR A 135 7.00 7.39 7.54
N ARG A 136 6.50 8.10 6.55
CA ARG A 136 5.54 7.52 5.62
C ARG A 136 6.16 6.28 5.02
N LEU A 137 5.51 5.24 5.34
CA LEU A 137 5.72 3.96 4.73
C LEU A 137 5.10 4.01 3.36
#